data_6189393587eb14604b73791872d7f0de
#
_entry.id   6189393587eb14604b73791872d7f0de
#
_cell.length_a   1.000
_cell.length_b   1.000
_cell.length_c   1.000
_cell.angle_alpha   90.00
_cell.angle_beta   90.00
_cell.angle_gamma   90.00
#
_symmetry.space_group_name_H-M   'P 1'
#
loop_
_entity.id
_entity.type
_entity.pdbx_description
1 polymer ?
#
loop_
_entity_poly.entity_id
_entity_poly.type
_entity_poly.pdbx_seq_one_letter_code
_entity_poly.pdbx_strand_id
1 'polypeptide(L)'
;DRKYAANIFSLDREIGKIIKAIENSGLLEETIIVFFSDNGPVFDVDPIAKVIAPDLLSARGSAGKLKGSKLSAYEGGIRVPAVIYWKGKLEGGKSDQFFFAQDLLPTLLSAASIKVNNSSFTGVDRWDDLINNNIKEPKNVHTGNIVINDERALFNGKWKLFYSQNIQANGPKTYELYDILNDPYETNDLSQQYQEVFNEMKNTMDNQTIWMNPPKINPVMMFLWGDRFTDETRFIGSPWLNRDYELKEPPSPFINAILFVWIMILAFKEIVILAILIILLFGLFVRFYLKSN
;
A
#
# COMPACT_ATOMS: atom_id res chain seq x y z
N ASP A 1 16.09 -12.73 8.80
CA ASP A 1 15.62 -13.59 7.72
C ASP A 1 16.62 -13.61 6.56
N ARG A 2 17.21 -14.81 6.27
CA ARG A 2 18.26 -14.97 5.25
C ARG A 2 17.76 -14.65 3.84
N LYS A 3 16.52 -15.04 3.51
CA LYS A 3 15.92 -14.77 2.17
C LYS A 3 15.75 -13.25 1.95
N TYR A 4 15.25 -12.55 2.96
CA TYR A 4 15.09 -11.10 2.89
C TYR A 4 16.44 -10.39 2.71
N ALA A 5 17.44 -10.75 3.53
CA ALA A 5 18.79 -10.21 3.42
C ALA A 5 19.42 -10.49 2.04
N ALA A 6 19.24 -11.69 1.48
CA ALA A 6 19.72 -12.04 0.14
C ALA A 6 19.03 -11.21 -0.96
N ASN A 7 17.73 -10.93 -0.82
CA ASN A 7 17.00 -10.07 -1.75
C ASN A 7 17.50 -8.63 -1.70
N ILE A 8 17.71 -8.07 -0.50
CA ILE A 8 18.26 -6.72 -0.33
C ILE A 8 19.67 -6.64 -0.90
N PHE A 9 20.52 -7.63 -0.64
CA PHE A 9 21.88 -7.70 -1.21
C PHE A 9 21.85 -7.74 -2.75
N SER A 10 20.94 -8.53 -3.32
CA SER A 10 20.79 -8.61 -4.78
C SER A 10 20.28 -7.29 -5.37
N LEU A 11 19.32 -6.65 -4.73
CA LEU A 11 18.80 -5.33 -5.13
C LEU A 11 19.90 -4.28 -5.11
N ASP A 12 20.66 -4.19 -4.03
CA ASP A 12 21.78 -3.25 -3.89
C ASP A 12 22.83 -3.44 -4.98
N ARG A 13 23.19 -4.69 -5.26
CA ARG A 13 24.11 -5.03 -6.34
C ARG A 13 23.63 -4.58 -7.72
N GLU A 14 22.34 -4.78 -8.03
CA GLU A 14 21.77 -4.39 -9.32
C GLU A 14 21.65 -2.85 -9.43
N ILE A 15 21.31 -2.15 -8.36
CA ILE A 15 21.36 -0.68 -8.30
C ILE A 15 22.78 -0.19 -8.58
N GLY A 16 23.79 -0.81 -7.98
CA GLY A 16 25.20 -0.48 -8.22
C GLY A 16 25.60 -0.63 -9.68
N LYS A 17 25.11 -1.66 -10.37
CA LYS A 17 25.36 -1.83 -11.83
C LYS A 17 24.73 -0.71 -12.66
N ILE A 18 23.50 -0.29 -12.33
CA ILE A 18 22.80 0.80 -13.01
C ILE A 18 23.58 2.10 -12.85
N ILE A 19 23.95 2.44 -11.61
CA ILE A 19 24.73 3.65 -11.31
C ILE A 19 26.06 3.64 -12.08
N LYS A 20 26.77 2.51 -12.08
CA LYS A 20 28.04 2.37 -12.81
C LYS A 20 27.87 2.47 -14.33
N ALA A 21 26.77 1.99 -14.89
CA ALA A 21 26.48 2.16 -16.31
C ALA A 21 26.25 3.64 -16.68
N ILE A 22 25.53 4.38 -15.86
CA ILE A 22 25.32 5.82 -16.03
C ILE A 22 26.66 6.58 -15.90
N GLU A 23 27.49 6.22 -14.94
CA GLU A 23 28.81 6.81 -14.74
C GLU A 23 29.72 6.56 -15.94
N ASN A 24 29.80 5.32 -16.42
CA ASN A 24 30.61 4.93 -17.59
C ASN A 24 30.16 5.62 -18.88
N SER A 25 28.88 5.97 -19.00
CA SER A 25 28.36 6.75 -20.14
C SER A 25 28.59 8.25 -20.03
N GLY A 26 29.19 8.74 -18.94
CA GLY A 26 29.43 10.16 -18.69
C GLY A 26 28.18 10.97 -18.35
N LEU A 27 27.05 10.33 -18.09
CA LEU A 27 25.76 11.00 -17.87
C LEU A 27 25.40 11.24 -16.39
N LEU A 28 26.30 10.92 -15.45
CA LEU A 28 25.99 10.98 -14.02
C LEU A 28 25.63 12.39 -13.51
N GLU A 29 26.23 13.43 -14.12
CA GLU A 29 25.93 14.82 -13.77
C GLU A 29 24.65 15.36 -14.41
N GLU A 30 24.14 14.67 -15.43
CA GLU A 30 22.88 14.99 -16.12
C GLU A 30 21.72 14.08 -15.71
N THR A 31 21.95 13.20 -14.72
CA THR A 31 20.94 12.19 -14.32
C THR A 31 20.54 12.40 -12.86
N ILE A 32 19.25 12.57 -12.62
CA ILE A 32 18.66 12.49 -11.29
C ILE A 32 18.34 11.03 -11.00
N ILE A 33 18.85 10.50 -9.89
CA ILE A 33 18.59 9.15 -9.44
C ILE A 33 17.67 9.24 -8.21
N VAL A 34 16.51 8.60 -8.28
CA VAL A 34 15.57 8.53 -7.17
C VAL A 34 15.34 7.07 -6.80
N PHE A 35 15.49 6.77 -5.53
CA PHE A 35 15.22 5.45 -4.97
C PHE A 35 14.31 5.58 -3.76
N PHE A 36 13.22 4.85 -3.71
CA PHE A 36 12.32 4.76 -2.55
C PHE A 36 11.54 3.46 -2.58
N SER A 37 11.00 3.07 -1.42
CA SER A 37 10.07 1.95 -1.32
C SER A 37 8.65 2.42 -1.62
N ASP A 38 7.82 1.54 -2.18
CA ASP A 38 6.40 1.80 -2.47
C ASP A 38 5.53 1.84 -1.21
N ASN A 39 5.89 1.06 -0.20
CA ASN A 39 5.20 0.98 1.09
C ASN A 39 6.11 0.45 2.19
N GLY A 40 5.62 0.50 3.42
CA GLY A 40 6.29 -0.09 4.57
C GLY A 40 6.39 -1.61 4.51
N PRO A 41 7.15 -2.23 5.43
CA PRO A 41 7.41 -3.67 5.43
C PRO A 41 6.16 -4.49 5.73
N VAL A 42 6.13 -5.72 5.22
CA VAL A 42 5.14 -6.71 5.63
C VAL A 42 5.51 -7.22 7.01
N PHE A 43 4.61 -7.06 7.93
CA PHE A 43 4.74 -7.58 9.28
C PHE A 43 3.94 -8.85 9.51
N ASP A 44 3.18 -8.93 10.57
CA ASP A 44 2.38 -10.09 10.89
C ASP A 44 1.24 -10.29 9.90
N VAL A 45 1.33 -11.35 9.18
CA VAL A 45 0.31 -11.74 8.20
C VAL A 45 -0.63 -12.70 8.90
N ASP A 46 -1.91 -12.57 8.56
CA ASP A 46 -2.96 -13.52 8.95
C ASP A 46 -2.45 -14.97 8.86
N PRO A 47 -2.67 -15.81 9.88
CA PRO A 47 -2.27 -17.21 9.86
C PRO A 47 -2.69 -17.97 8.60
N ILE A 48 -3.85 -17.65 8.02
CA ILE A 48 -4.35 -18.24 6.77
C ILE A 48 -3.46 -17.83 5.60
N ALA A 49 -3.07 -16.57 5.53
CA ALA A 49 -2.16 -16.09 4.50
C ALA A 49 -0.77 -16.74 4.58
N LYS A 50 -0.29 -17.05 5.79
CA LYS A 50 0.95 -17.84 6.00
C LYS A 50 0.86 -19.25 5.44
N VAL A 51 -0.31 -19.86 5.47
CA VAL A 51 -0.55 -21.21 4.93
C VAL A 51 -0.65 -21.19 3.41
N ILE A 52 -1.35 -20.20 2.85
CA ILE A 52 -1.61 -20.11 1.41
C ILE A 52 -0.37 -19.67 0.61
N ALA A 53 0.45 -18.78 1.18
CA ALA A 53 1.60 -18.21 0.50
C ALA A 53 2.83 -18.10 1.42
N PRO A 54 3.33 -19.23 1.96
CA PRO A 54 4.42 -19.23 2.96
C PRO A 54 5.71 -18.60 2.43
N ASP A 55 6.02 -18.79 1.16
CA ASP A 55 7.23 -18.26 0.53
C ASP A 55 7.15 -16.75 0.25
N LEU A 56 5.99 -16.26 -0.15
CA LEU A 56 5.76 -14.83 -0.40
C LEU A 56 5.81 -14.02 0.90
N LEU A 57 5.37 -14.62 2.01
CA LEU A 57 5.20 -13.97 3.31
C LEU A 57 6.33 -14.30 4.30
N SER A 58 7.35 -15.04 3.87
CA SER A 58 8.51 -15.37 4.70
C SER A 58 9.55 -14.24 4.76
N ALA A 59 9.58 -13.36 3.76
CA ALA A 59 10.49 -12.23 3.72
C ALA A 59 9.90 -11.04 4.48
N ARG A 60 10.47 -10.74 5.65
CA ARG A 60 9.97 -9.70 6.55
C ARG A 60 11.00 -8.60 6.71
N GLY A 61 10.58 -7.38 6.40
CA GLY A 61 11.29 -6.17 6.80
C GLY A 61 10.92 -5.72 8.21
N SER A 62 11.39 -4.55 8.59
CA SER A 62 11.05 -3.92 9.86
C SER A 62 10.88 -2.42 9.66
N ALA A 63 9.79 -1.86 10.15
CA ALA A 63 9.59 -0.41 10.24
C ALA A 63 10.29 0.19 11.48
N GLY A 64 11.10 -0.59 12.18
CA GLY A 64 11.72 -0.17 13.42
C GLY A 64 10.69 0.06 14.52
N LYS A 65 10.61 1.30 15.02
CA LYS A 65 9.66 1.71 16.07
C LYS A 65 8.36 2.31 15.51
N LEU A 66 8.26 2.51 14.20
CA LEU A 66 7.08 3.11 13.59
C LEU A 66 5.89 2.17 13.73
N LYS A 67 4.73 2.72 14.07
CA LYS A 67 3.47 2.00 14.24
C LYS A 67 2.95 1.50 12.89
N GLY A 68 2.38 0.30 12.85
CA GLY A 68 1.79 -0.27 11.65
C GLY A 68 2.80 -0.92 10.69
N SER A 69 2.32 -1.29 9.51
CA SER A 69 3.06 -2.03 8.50
C SER A 69 2.40 -1.84 7.13
N LYS A 70 2.86 -2.54 6.10
CA LYS A 70 2.17 -2.60 4.79
C LYS A 70 0.67 -2.78 4.97
N LEU A 71 -0.13 -2.06 4.20
CA LEU A 71 -1.59 -1.98 4.25
C LEU A 71 -2.14 -1.16 5.43
N SER A 72 -1.29 -0.43 6.14
CA SER A 72 -1.73 0.51 7.16
C SER A 72 -1.42 1.96 6.78
N ALA A 73 -2.26 2.90 7.20
CA ALA A 73 -2.01 4.33 7.08
C ALA A 73 -1.23 4.93 8.27
N TYR A 74 -0.81 4.10 9.23
CA TYR A 74 0.21 4.47 10.22
C TYR A 74 1.59 4.65 9.59
N GLU A 75 2.48 5.37 10.28
CA GLU A 75 3.83 5.70 9.77
C GLU A 75 4.60 4.45 9.30
N GLY A 76 4.50 3.33 10.00
CA GLY A 76 5.16 2.08 9.61
C GLY A 76 4.67 1.49 8.29
N GLY A 77 3.49 1.87 7.82
CA GLY A 77 2.96 1.46 6.52
C GLY A 77 3.28 2.42 5.37
N ILE A 78 3.43 3.70 5.67
CA ILE A 78 3.54 4.76 4.65
C ILE A 78 4.86 5.53 4.67
N ARG A 79 5.58 5.58 5.79
CA ARG A 79 6.89 6.23 5.89
C ARG A 79 7.99 5.28 5.44
N VAL A 80 8.59 5.57 4.32
CA VAL A 80 9.56 4.70 3.65
C VAL A 80 10.91 5.38 3.49
N PRO A 81 12.01 4.61 3.42
CA PRO A 81 13.31 5.14 3.02
C PRO A 81 13.22 5.72 1.61
N ALA A 82 13.79 6.91 1.43
CA ALA A 82 13.88 7.57 0.14
C ALA A 82 15.26 8.23 -0.02
N VAL A 83 15.79 8.21 -1.24
CA VAL A 83 17.03 8.86 -1.62
C VAL A 83 16.81 9.58 -2.94
N ILE A 84 17.24 10.85 -2.98
CA ILE A 84 17.34 11.63 -4.22
C ILE A 84 18.82 11.99 -4.37
N TYR A 85 19.39 11.65 -5.53
CA TYR A 85 20.79 11.91 -5.83
C TYR A 85 20.91 12.61 -7.18
N TRP A 86 21.70 13.69 -7.20
CA TRP A 86 22.11 14.34 -8.44
C TRP A 86 23.53 14.90 -8.24
N LYS A 87 24.47 14.32 -8.96
CA LYS A 87 25.89 14.68 -8.82
C LYS A 87 26.12 16.15 -9.18
N GLY A 88 26.78 16.88 -8.27
CA GLY A 88 27.10 18.30 -8.43
C GLY A 88 25.94 19.27 -8.32
N LYS A 89 24.71 18.79 -8.01
CA LYS A 89 23.51 19.62 -7.82
C LYS A 89 22.90 19.49 -6.43
N LEU A 90 22.97 18.30 -5.83
CA LEU A 90 22.53 18.08 -4.46
C LEU A 90 23.72 17.72 -3.58
N GLU A 91 23.88 18.41 -2.47
CA GLU A 91 24.85 18.06 -1.45
C GLU A 91 24.42 16.81 -0.69
N GLY A 92 25.40 15.98 -0.30
CA GLY A 92 25.13 14.78 0.49
C GLY A 92 24.67 15.15 1.90
N GLY A 93 23.62 14.52 2.38
CA GLY A 93 23.09 14.81 3.71
C GLY A 93 21.82 14.02 4.02
N LYS A 94 21.18 14.41 5.12
CA LYS A 94 19.84 13.95 5.50
C LYS A 94 18.91 15.15 5.53
N SER A 95 17.69 14.95 5.10
CA SER A 95 16.64 15.95 5.18
C SER A 95 15.46 15.39 5.96
N ASP A 96 14.92 16.17 6.87
CA ASP A 96 13.66 15.89 7.58
C ASP A 96 12.45 16.49 6.85
N GLN A 97 12.62 16.89 5.59
CA GLN A 97 11.56 17.41 4.75
C GLN A 97 10.45 16.34 4.58
N PHE A 98 9.21 16.74 4.85
CA PHE A 98 8.07 15.96 4.43
C PHE A 98 8.02 15.90 2.89
N PHE A 99 8.11 14.70 2.35
CA PHE A 99 8.10 14.45 0.93
C PHE A 99 7.13 13.31 0.63
N PHE A 100 6.06 13.61 -0.08
CA PHE A 100 5.05 12.63 -0.44
C PHE A 100 5.26 12.16 -1.88
N ALA A 101 4.83 10.95 -2.21
CA ALA A 101 4.98 10.41 -3.55
C ALA A 101 4.37 11.32 -4.64
N GLN A 102 3.29 12.01 -4.31
CA GLN A 102 2.67 13.00 -5.21
C GLN A 102 3.54 14.24 -5.47
N ASP A 103 4.50 14.55 -4.57
CA ASP A 103 5.42 15.69 -4.74
C ASP A 103 6.55 15.37 -5.72
N LEU A 104 6.77 14.10 -6.04
CA LEU A 104 7.89 13.65 -6.86
C LEU A 104 7.85 14.28 -8.26
N LEU A 105 6.72 14.18 -8.95
CA LEU A 105 6.62 14.66 -10.32
C LEU A 105 6.82 16.18 -10.43
N PRO A 106 6.10 17.06 -9.70
CA PRO A 106 6.34 18.49 -9.77
C PRO A 106 7.77 18.88 -9.36
N THR A 107 8.36 18.20 -8.38
CA THR A 107 9.73 18.43 -7.93
C THR A 107 10.77 18.06 -9.01
N LEU A 108 10.62 16.93 -9.69
CA LEU A 108 11.52 16.52 -10.77
C LEU A 108 11.41 17.41 -11.99
N LEU A 109 10.21 17.87 -12.32
CA LEU A 109 10.01 18.81 -13.42
C LEU A 109 10.68 20.16 -13.13
N SER A 110 10.55 20.66 -11.91
CA SER A 110 11.24 21.88 -11.45
C SER A 110 12.76 21.69 -11.48
N ALA A 111 13.28 20.58 -10.96
CA ALA A 111 14.70 20.24 -11.02
C ALA A 111 15.24 20.26 -12.45
N ALA A 112 14.45 19.74 -13.41
CA ALA A 112 14.79 19.75 -14.84
C ALA A 112 14.53 21.10 -15.52
N SER A 113 14.12 22.13 -14.78
CA SER A 113 13.74 23.46 -15.31
C SER A 113 12.58 23.43 -16.32
N ILE A 114 11.71 22.42 -16.22
CA ILE A 114 10.52 22.25 -17.06
C ILE A 114 9.35 23.02 -16.41
N LYS A 115 8.90 24.07 -17.06
CA LYS A 115 7.75 24.85 -16.57
C LYS A 115 6.45 24.11 -16.85
N VAL A 116 5.69 23.90 -15.80
CA VAL A 116 4.36 23.29 -15.86
C VAL A 116 3.34 24.14 -15.12
N ASN A 117 2.06 23.97 -15.47
CA ASN A 117 0.99 24.60 -14.72
C ASN A 117 0.74 23.81 -13.45
N ASN A 118 1.12 24.37 -12.29
CA ASN A 118 1.00 23.73 -10.98
C ASN A 118 -0.45 23.35 -10.60
N SER A 119 -1.46 23.91 -11.25
CA SER A 119 -2.88 23.56 -11.01
C SER A 119 -3.23 22.13 -11.44
N SER A 120 -2.36 21.46 -12.20
CA SER A 120 -2.58 20.09 -12.68
C SER A 120 -2.08 19.00 -11.71
N PHE A 121 -1.38 19.39 -10.63
CA PHE A 121 -0.81 18.45 -9.68
C PHE A 121 -1.49 18.55 -8.31
N THR A 122 -1.65 17.42 -7.65
CA THR A 122 -2.04 17.36 -6.24
C THR A 122 -0.83 17.51 -5.31
N GLY A 123 0.36 17.19 -5.79
CA GLY A 123 1.62 17.35 -5.08
C GLY A 123 2.20 18.75 -5.21
N VAL A 124 3.17 19.05 -4.37
CA VAL A 124 3.87 20.33 -4.26
C VAL A 124 5.30 20.18 -4.76
N ASP A 125 5.79 21.16 -5.50
CA ASP A 125 7.20 21.26 -5.84
C ASP A 125 8.04 21.51 -4.58
N ARG A 126 9.01 20.66 -4.33
CA ARG A 126 9.92 20.70 -3.19
C ARG A 126 11.39 20.90 -3.59
N TRP A 127 11.65 21.22 -4.86
CA TRP A 127 13.02 21.29 -5.34
C TRP A 127 13.87 22.33 -4.59
N ASP A 128 13.37 23.54 -4.47
CA ASP A 128 14.06 24.61 -3.73
C ASP A 128 14.21 24.29 -2.23
N ASP A 129 13.23 23.59 -1.66
CA ASP A 129 13.28 23.16 -0.26
C ASP A 129 14.38 22.10 -0.05
N LEU A 130 14.55 21.16 -0.99
CA LEU A 130 15.60 20.15 -0.94
C LEU A 130 17.01 20.76 -1.10
N ILE A 131 17.19 21.70 -2.05
CA ILE A 131 18.50 22.34 -2.28
C ILE A 131 18.91 23.17 -1.06
N ASN A 132 17.98 23.94 -0.49
CA ASN A 132 18.26 24.88 0.59
C ASN A 132 18.08 24.27 1.98
N ASN A 133 17.75 22.98 2.05
CA ASN A 133 17.41 22.26 3.29
C ASN A 133 16.34 23.01 4.15
N ASN A 134 15.33 23.57 3.46
CA ASN A 134 14.22 24.25 4.08
C ASN A 134 13.14 23.22 4.41
N ILE A 135 12.86 23.03 5.70
CA ILE A 135 11.80 22.11 6.12
C ILE A 135 10.46 22.85 6.06
N LYS A 136 9.56 22.34 5.23
CA LYS A 136 8.17 22.84 5.15
C LYS A 136 7.20 21.74 5.57
N GLU A 137 6.28 22.13 6.42
CA GLU A 137 5.23 21.27 6.90
C GLU A 137 4.23 20.93 5.76
N PRO A 138 3.60 19.75 5.81
CA PRO A 138 2.54 19.37 4.89
C PRO A 138 1.28 20.22 5.11
N LYS A 139 0.50 20.43 4.07
CA LYS A 139 -0.78 21.11 4.14
C LYS A 139 -1.86 20.28 3.47
N ASN A 140 -2.76 19.73 4.27
CA ASN A 140 -3.90 18.91 3.83
C ASN A 140 -3.50 17.78 2.86
N VAL A 141 -2.42 17.06 3.18
CA VAL A 141 -1.98 15.91 2.39
C VAL A 141 -2.70 14.65 2.85
N HIS A 142 -3.38 14.00 1.92
CA HIS A 142 -4.13 12.77 2.16
C HIS A 142 -3.38 11.55 1.65
N THR A 143 -3.46 10.47 2.41
CA THR A 143 -3.06 9.13 1.99
C THR A 143 -4.00 8.10 2.59
N GLY A 144 -4.04 6.91 2.04
CA GLY A 144 -4.86 5.84 2.61
C GLY A 144 -4.87 4.60 1.74
N ASN A 145 -5.46 3.55 2.28
CA ASN A 145 -5.69 2.31 1.57
C ASN A 145 -7.03 1.71 1.99
N ILE A 146 -7.65 0.94 1.09
CA ILE A 146 -8.87 0.18 1.35
C ILE A 146 -8.60 -1.24 0.86
N VAL A 147 -8.13 -2.10 1.75
CA VAL A 147 -7.89 -3.52 1.43
C VAL A 147 -8.60 -4.40 2.45
N ILE A 148 -8.24 -4.31 3.73
CA ILE A 148 -8.85 -5.05 4.83
C ILE A 148 -9.71 -4.11 5.66
N ASN A 149 -9.17 -2.93 5.94
CA ASN A 149 -9.83 -1.82 6.58
C ASN A 149 -9.81 -0.63 5.60
N ASP A 150 -10.75 0.29 5.77
CA ASP A 150 -10.64 1.63 5.22
C ASP A 150 -9.76 2.43 6.18
N GLU A 151 -8.50 2.59 5.85
CA GLU A 151 -7.54 3.37 6.63
C GLU A 151 -7.10 4.59 5.85
N ARG A 152 -7.09 5.74 6.51
CA ARG A 152 -6.73 7.03 5.93
C ARG A 152 -5.89 7.84 6.89
N ALA A 153 -5.03 8.66 6.36
CA ALA A 153 -4.30 9.67 7.11
C ALA A 153 -4.38 11.03 6.41
N LEU A 154 -4.56 12.08 7.19
CA LEU A 154 -4.49 13.46 6.76
C LEU A 154 -3.35 14.14 7.52
N PHE A 155 -2.44 14.75 6.78
CA PHE A 155 -1.34 15.55 7.33
C PHE A 155 -1.63 17.04 7.15
N ASN A 156 -1.54 17.80 8.22
CA ASN A 156 -1.65 19.27 8.19
C ASN A 156 -0.75 19.89 9.26
N GLY A 157 0.31 20.58 8.84
CA GLY A 157 1.33 21.04 9.74
C GLY A 157 2.01 19.87 10.46
N LYS A 158 2.16 19.98 11.76
CA LYS A 158 2.70 18.92 12.61
C LYS A 158 1.69 17.81 12.93
N TRP A 159 0.44 17.98 12.54
CA TRP A 159 -0.64 17.07 12.90
C TRP A 159 -0.86 15.99 11.85
N LYS A 160 -1.12 14.78 12.34
CA LYS A 160 -1.63 13.67 11.55
C LYS A 160 -2.92 13.16 12.16
N LEU A 161 -4.00 13.22 11.39
CA LEU A 161 -5.25 12.55 11.72
C LEU A 161 -5.25 11.18 11.05
N PHE A 162 -5.37 10.13 11.84
CA PHE A 162 -5.56 8.76 11.37
C PHE A 162 -7.04 8.38 11.49
N TYR A 163 -7.53 7.67 10.51
CA TYR A 163 -8.87 7.10 10.47
C TYR A 163 -8.79 5.62 10.12
N SER A 164 -9.57 4.79 10.79
CA SER A 164 -9.76 3.40 10.45
C SER A 164 -11.19 2.95 10.65
N GLN A 165 -11.67 2.12 9.74
CA GLN A 165 -12.93 1.40 9.86
C GLN A 165 -12.77 -0.02 9.35
N ASN A 166 -13.15 -1.01 10.16
CA ASN A 166 -13.23 -2.39 9.67
C ASN A 166 -14.44 -2.52 8.75
N ILE A 167 -14.18 -2.61 7.45
CA ILE A 167 -15.22 -2.67 6.42
C ILE A 167 -15.99 -4.00 6.52
N GLN A 168 -15.29 -5.10 6.78
CA GLN A 168 -15.86 -6.44 6.79
C GLN A 168 -16.88 -6.64 7.93
N ALA A 169 -16.60 -6.06 9.09
CA ALA A 169 -17.46 -6.17 10.26
C ALA A 169 -18.46 -5.02 10.38
N ASN A 170 -18.49 -4.08 9.42
CA ASN A 170 -19.21 -2.80 9.57
C ASN A 170 -18.91 -2.15 10.93
N GLY A 171 -17.62 -2.19 11.31
CA GLY A 171 -17.13 -1.76 12.60
C GLY A 171 -17.26 -0.24 12.81
N PRO A 172 -17.08 0.21 14.05
CA PRO A 172 -17.10 1.64 14.35
C PRO A 172 -15.95 2.34 13.60
N LYS A 173 -16.20 3.60 13.25
CA LYS A 173 -15.15 4.51 12.77
C LYS A 173 -14.29 4.92 13.96
N THR A 174 -12.99 4.77 13.82
CA THR A 174 -12.00 5.23 14.80
C THR A 174 -11.19 6.36 14.22
N TYR A 175 -10.86 7.33 15.05
CA TYR A 175 -10.01 8.46 14.70
C TYR A 175 -8.98 8.67 15.79
N GLU A 176 -7.75 8.93 15.42
CA GLU A 176 -6.65 9.21 16.33
C GLU A 176 -5.89 10.44 15.81
N LEU A 177 -5.47 11.34 16.70
CA LEU A 177 -4.73 12.56 16.36
C LEU A 177 -3.32 12.49 16.94
N TYR A 178 -2.30 12.73 16.10
CA TYR A 178 -0.90 12.67 16.49
C TYR A 178 -0.15 13.95 16.17
N ASP A 179 0.79 14.36 17.02
CA ASP A 179 1.84 15.34 16.73
C ASP A 179 3.03 14.61 16.10
N ILE A 180 3.02 14.46 14.78
CA ILE A 180 3.95 13.59 14.06
C ILE A 180 5.39 14.08 14.06
N LEU A 181 5.63 15.37 14.39
CA LEU A 181 6.98 15.92 14.56
C LEU A 181 7.60 15.47 15.88
N ASN A 182 6.81 15.45 16.95
CA ASN A 182 7.29 15.10 18.30
C ASN A 182 7.04 13.63 18.65
N ASP A 183 6.02 13.01 18.03
CA ASP A 183 5.67 11.60 18.19
C ASP A 183 5.57 10.88 16.85
N PRO A 184 6.68 10.68 16.13
CA PRO A 184 6.70 9.96 14.85
C PRO A 184 6.35 8.47 14.99
N TYR A 185 6.22 7.98 16.21
CA TYR A 185 5.87 6.58 16.52
C TYR A 185 4.38 6.38 16.78
N GLU A 186 3.60 7.46 16.80
CA GLU A 186 2.16 7.42 16.99
C GLU A 186 1.76 6.69 18.27
N THR A 187 2.45 7.01 19.37
CA THR A 187 2.28 6.37 20.67
C THR A 187 1.23 7.05 21.54
N ASN A 188 0.91 8.32 21.26
CA ASN A 188 0.07 9.15 22.12
C ASN A 188 -1.06 9.81 21.31
N ASP A 189 -2.27 9.27 21.44
CA ASP A 189 -3.45 9.88 20.81
C ASP A 189 -3.87 11.16 21.56
N LEU A 190 -3.80 12.28 20.84
CA LEU A 190 -4.08 13.62 21.32
C LEU A 190 -5.49 14.11 20.96
N SER A 191 -6.36 13.25 20.41
CA SER A 191 -7.69 13.62 19.92
C SER A 191 -8.58 14.27 21.00
N GLN A 192 -8.46 13.80 22.24
CA GLN A 192 -9.22 14.34 23.36
C GLN A 192 -8.62 15.64 23.90
N GLN A 193 -7.31 15.83 23.76
CA GLN A 193 -6.61 17.01 24.27
C GLN A 193 -6.72 18.21 23.33
N TYR A 194 -6.75 17.99 22.01
CA TYR A 194 -6.77 19.04 20.98
C TYR A 194 -8.03 18.92 20.11
N GLN A 195 -9.20 18.99 20.75
CA GLN A 195 -10.49 18.77 20.08
C GLN A 195 -10.80 19.74 18.94
N GLU A 196 -10.35 20.99 19.01
CA GLU A 196 -10.54 21.96 17.94
C GLU A 196 -9.80 21.53 16.68
N VAL A 197 -8.51 21.21 16.78
CA VAL A 197 -7.69 20.68 15.69
C VAL A 197 -8.25 19.36 15.15
N PHE A 198 -8.63 18.47 16.05
CA PHE A 198 -9.24 17.19 15.71
C PHE A 198 -10.50 17.37 14.85
N ASN A 199 -11.41 18.25 15.27
CA ASN A 199 -12.66 18.50 14.54
C ASN A 199 -12.41 19.18 13.18
N GLU A 200 -11.48 20.13 13.10
CA GLU A 200 -11.08 20.78 11.85
C GLU A 200 -10.52 19.75 10.86
N MET A 201 -9.56 18.94 11.28
CA MET A 201 -8.93 17.94 10.43
C MET A 201 -9.93 16.84 10.03
N LYS A 202 -10.80 16.42 10.95
CA LYS A 202 -11.85 15.45 10.64
C LYS A 202 -12.81 15.99 9.56
N ASN A 203 -13.26 17.23 9.69
CA ASN A 203 -14.12 17.87 8.69
C ASN A 203 -13.38 17.98 7.34
N THR A 204 -12.09 18.32 7.35
CA THR A 204 -11.27 18.39 6.14
C THR A 204 -11.16 17.01 5.49
N MET A 205 -10.89 15.97 6.25
CA MET A 205 -10.81 14.59 5.76
C MET A 205 -12.15 14.14 5.15
N ASP A 206 -13.25 14.34 5.87
CA ASP A 206 -14.57 13.93 5.43
C ASP A 206 -15.01 14.67 4.14
N ASN A 207 -14.67 15.94 4.00
CA ASN A 207 -15.02 16.75 2.82
C ASN A 207 -14.15 16.41 1.60
N GLN A 208 -12.88 16.08 1.77
CA GLN A 208 -11.96 15.81 0.66
C GLN A 208 -12.08 14.38 0.12
N THR A 209 -12.52 13.44 0.92
CA THR A 209 -12.76 12.06 0.46
C THR A 209 -13.83 11.97 -0.64
N ILE A 210 -14.66 12.98 -0.80
CA ILE A 210 -15.64 13.09 -1.91
C ILE A 210 -14.93 13.11 -3.29
N TRP A 211 -13.67 13.57 -3.36
CA TRP A 211 -12.92 13.75 -4.62
C TRP A 211 -11.99 12.57 -4.97
N MET A 212 -11.82 11.63 -4.06
CA MET A 212 -10.98 10.47 -4.33
C MET A 212 -11.75 9.47 -5.18
N ASN A 213 -11.14 8.94 -6.24
CA ASN A 213 -11.74 7.90 -7.04
C ASN A 213 -12.03 6.67 -6.18
N PRO A 214 -13.22 6.06 -6.29
CA PRO A 214 -13.51 4.84 -5.56
C PRO A 214 -12.48 3.76 -5.93
N PRO A 215 -12.05 2.93 -4.98
CA PRO A 215 -11.11 1.86 -5.25
C PRO A 215 -11.70 0.90 -6.28
N LYS A 216 -10.91 0.53 -7.28
CA LYS A 216 -11.27 -0.56 -8.18
C LYS A 216 -11.11 -1.86 -7.40
N ILE A 217 -12.20 -2.39 -6.91
CA ILE A 217 -12.19 -3.65 -6.16
C ILE A 217 -11.78 -4.77 -7.12
N ASN A 218 -10.71 -5.49 -6.76
CA ASN A 218 -10.27 -6.64 -7.53
C ASN A 218 -11.35 -7.74 -7.47
N PRO A 219 -11.82 -8.28 -8.60
CA PRO A 219 -12.82 -9.36 -8.62
C PRO A 219 -12.44 -10.58 -7.75
N VAL A 220 -11.15 -10.87 -7.62
CA VAL A 220 -10.66 -11.95 -6.75
C VAL A 220 -10.90 -11.62 -5.28
N MET A 221 -10.71 -10.35 -4.89
CA MET A 221 -11.00 -9.91 -3.53
C MET A 221 -12.51 -9.92 -3.26
N MET A 222 -13.33 -9.52 -4.22
CA MET A 222 -14.79 -9.65 -4.13
C MET A 222 -15.21 -11.12 -3.94
N PHE A 223 -14.55 -12.02 -4.64
CA PHE A 223 -14.81 -13.45 -4.51
C PHE A 223 -14.40 -14.00 -3.13
N LEU A 224 -13.18 -13.71 -2.67
CA LEU A 224 -12.66 -14.19 -1.39
C LEU A 224 -13.45 -13.67 -0.19
N TRP A 225 -14.06 -12.51 -0.30
CA TRP A 225 -14.82 -11.88 0.78
C TRP A 225 -16.34 -11.86 0.55
N GLY A 226 -16.80 -12.44 -0.57
CA GLY A 226 -18.19 -12.80 -0.85
C GLY A 226 -19.21 -11.69 -0.67
N ASP A 227 -20.39 -12.06 -0.23
CA ASP A 227 -21.56 -11.18 -0.03
C ASP A 227 -21.33 -9.95 0.86
N ARG A 228 -20.19 -9.89 1.54
CA ARG A 228 -19.80 -8.74 2.38
C ARG A 228 -19.56 -7.46 1.58
N PHE A 229 -19.30 -7.59 0.26
CA PHE A 229 -19.15 -6.45 -0.65
C PHE A 229 -20.41 -6.13 -1.46
N THR A 230 -21.43 -6.99 -1.41
CA THR A 230 -22.67 -6.82 -2.18
C THR A 230 -23.78 -6.13 -1.39
N ASP A 231 -23.61 -5.93 -0.09
CA ASP A 231 -24.55 -5.19 0.73
C ASP A 231 -24.33 -3.69 0.53
N GLU A 232 -25.18 -3.08 -0.29
CA GLU A 232 -25.16 -1.62 -0.58
C GLU A 232 -25.12 -0.76 0.68
N THR A 233 -25.72 -1.23 1.77
CA THR A 233 -25.73 -0.50 3.04
C THR A 233 -24.36 -0.43 3.71
N ARG A 234 -23.44 -1.36 3.41
CA ARG A 234 -22.08 -1.40 3.98
C ARG A 234 -21.12 -0.43 3.32
N PHE A 235 -21.42 -0.05 2.08
CA PHE A 235 -20.65 0.93 1.33
C PHE A 235 -21.22 2.35 1.39
N ILE A 236 -22.49 2.51 1.74
CA ILE A 236 -23.14 3.85 1.85
C ILE A 236 -22.45 4.73 2.92
N GLY A 237 -21.75 4.15 3.88
CA GLY A 237 -20.92 4.89 4.83
C GLY A 237 -19.56 5.32 4.31
N SER A 238 -19.14 4.82 3.15
CA SER A 238 -17.90 5.25 2.49
C SER A 238 -18.23 6.38 1.51
N PRO A 239 -17.69 7.60 1.73
CA PRO A 239 -17.91 8.73 0.81
C PRO A 239 -17.47 8.43 -0.64
N TRP A 240 -16.78 7.31 -0.86
CA TRP A 240 -16.26 6.83 -2.14
C TRP A 240 -17.31 6.30 -3.10
N LEU A 241 -18.48 5.87 -2.62
CA LEU A 241 -19.48 5.15 -3.40
C LEU A 241 -20.70 5.98 -3.79
N ASN A 242 -20.77 7.23 -3.36
CA ASN A 242 -21.95 8.07 -3.57
C ASN A 242 -21.96 8.83 -4.91
N ARG A 243 -21.19 8.40 -5.91
CA ARG A 243 -21.25 8.96 -7.25
C ARG A 243 -21.29 7.88 -8.31
N ASP A 244 -22.46 7.68 -8.88
CA ASP A 244 -22.73 7.06 -10.21
C ASP A 244 -21.92 5.78 -10.53
N TYR A 245 -21.55 5.01 -9.50
CA TYR A 245 -21.01 3.70 -9.70
C TYR A 245 -22.16 2.71 -9.76
N GLU A 246 -22.71 2.50 -10.96
CA GLU A 246 -23.47 1.27 -11.22
C GLU A 246 -22.51 0.10 -10.99
N LEU A 247 -22.65 -0.55 -9.84
CA LEU A 247 -22.07 -1.88 -9.64
C LEU A 247 -22.66 -2.75 -10.75
N LYS A 248 -21.84 -3.07 -11.75
CA LYS A 248 -22.23 -4.17 -12.66
C LYS A 248 -22.53 -5.34 -11.77
N GLU A 249 -23.66 -5.98 -12.03
CA GLU A 249 -24.15 -7.13 -11.26
C GLU A 249 -22.97 -8.05 -10.88
N PRO A 250 -22.90 -8.52 -9.63
CA PRO A 250 -21.85 -9.44 -9.22
C PRO A 250 -21.88 -10.64 -10.17
N PRO A 251 -20.72 -11.22 -10.52
CA PRO A 251 -20.67 -12.41 -11.36
C PRO A 251 -21.61 -13.46 -10.80
N SER A 252 -22.35 -14.14 -11.67
CA SER A 252 -23.34 -15.12 -11.23
C SER A 252 -22.72 -16.12 -10.25
N PRO A 253 -23.48 -16.68 -9.31
CA PRO A 253 -22.97 -17.69 -8.37
C PRO A 253 -22.21 -18.83 -9.07
N PHE A 254 -22.58 -19.15 -10.31
CA PHE A 254 -21.91 -20.13 -11.14
C PHE A 254 -20.49 -19.70 -11.57
N ILE A 255 -20.30 -18.45 -11.96
CA ILE A 255 -18.96 -17.90 -12.31
C ILE A 255 -18.10 -17.84 -11.06
N ASN A 256 -18.66 -17.44 -9.93
CA ASN A 256 -17.96 -17.44 -8.64
C ASN A 256 -17.52 -18.85 -8.24
N ALA A 257 -18.36 -19.86 -8.43
CA ALA A 257 -18.00 -21.24 -8.15
C ALA A 257 -16.88 -21.75 -9.08
N ILE A 258 -16.90 -21.41 -10.36
CA ILE A 258 -15.83 -21.76 -11.30
C ILE A 258 -14.53 -21.08 -10.91
N LEU A 259 -14.58 -19.79 -10.58
CA LEU A 259 -13.38 -19.04 -10.15
C LEU A 259 -12.78 -19.62 -8.86
N PHE A 260 -13.63 -20.03 -7.92
CA PHE A 260 -13.21 -20.72 -6.70
C PHE A 260 -12.49 -22.03 -6.98
N VAL A 261 -13.07 -22.87 -7.81
CA VAL A 261 -12.47 -24.15 -8.20
C VAL A 261 -11.11 -23.91 -8.87
N TRP A 262 -11.01 -22.89 -9.74
CA TRP A 262 -9.73 -22.53 -10.38
C TRP A 262 -8.69 -22.02 -9.38
N ILE A 263 -9.06 -21.17 -8.44
CA ILE A 263 -8.17 -20.68 -7.39
C ILE A 263 -7.72 -21.84 -6.50
N MET A 264 -8.64 -22.73 -6.13
CA MET A 264 -8.31 -23.92 -5.34
C MET A 264 -7.37 -24.86 -6.10
N ILE A 265 -7.57 -25.05 -7.41
CA ILE A 265 -6.67 -25.86 -8.24
C ILE A 265 -5.27 -25.22 -8.29
N LEU A 266 -5.17 -23.91 -8.46
CA LEU A 266 -3.89 -23.21 -8.52
C LEU A 266 -3.17 -23.17 -7.16
N ALA A 267 -3.92 -22.97 -6.07
CA ALA A 267 -3.35 -22.90 -4.71
C ALA A 267 -2.93 -24.28 -4.17
N PHE A 268 -3.65 -25.33 -4.56
CA PHE A 268 -3.46 -26.70 -4.06
C PHE A 268 -3.19 -27.71 -5.17
N LYS A 269 -2.59 -27.27 -6.28
CA LYS A 269 -2.37 -28.12 -7.47
C LYS A 269 -1.73 -29.47 -7.15
N GLU A 270 -0.78 -29.52 -6.23
CA GLU A 270 -0.11 -30.76 -5.81
C GLU A 270 -1.09 -31.71 -5.10
N ILE A 271 -1.94 -31.19 -4.23
CA ILE A 271 -2.97 -31.95 -3.50
C ILE A 271 -4.07 -32.41 -4.46
N VAL A 272 -4.49 -31.56 -5.38
CA VAL A 272 -5.50 -31.89 -6.39
C VAL A 272 -4.99 -32.99 -7.34
N ILE A 273 -3.73 -32.88 -7.79
CA ILE A 273 -3.09 -33.90 -8.64
C ILE A 273 -3.02 -35.24 -7.88
N LEU A 274 -2.60 -35.22 -6.61
CA LEU A 274 -2.54 -36.41 -5.77
C LEU A 274 -3.92 -37.05 -5.60
N ALA A 275 -4.95 -36.26 -5.32
CA ALA A 275 -6.32 -36.75 -5.18
C ALA A 275 -6.84 -37.39 -6.49
N ILE A 276 -6.59 -36.77 -7.64
CA ILE A 276 -6.95 -37.34 -8.95
C ILE A 276 -6.20 -38.66 -9.18
N LEU A 277 -4.92 -38.76 -8.88
CA LEU A 277 -4.14 -39.98 -9.01
C LEU A 277 -4.69 -41.11 -8.11
N ILE A 278 -5.06 -40.80 -6.87
CA ILE A 278 -5.67 -41.78 -5.94
C ILE A 278 -6.99 -42.28 -6.50
N ILE A 279 -7.87 -41.41 -7.04
CA ILE A 279 -9.14 -41.79 -7.62
C ILE A 279 -8.95 -42.70 -8.86
N LEU A 280 -7.98 -42.36 -9.73
CA LEU A 280 -7.64 -43.15 -10.90
C LEU A 280 -7.09 -44.53 -10.51
N LEU A 281 -6.19 -44.60 -9.53
CA LEU A 281 -5.63 -45.85 -9.02
C LEU A 281 -6.74 -46.71 -8.38
N PHE A 282 -7.62 -46.11 -7.61
CA PHE A 282 -8.78 -46.83 -7.03
C PHE A 282 -9.72 -47.35 -8.11
N GLY A 283 -10.01 -46.57 -9.12
CA GLY A 283 -10.82 -46.98 -10.26
C GLY A 283 -10.20 -48.14 -11.04
N LEU A 284 -8.86 -48.11 -11.26
CA LEU A 284 -8.15 -49.23 -11.88
C LEU A 284 -8.17 -50.48 -10.98
N PHE A 285 -7.98 -50.34 -9.67
CA PHE A 285 -8.06 -51.42 -8.72
C PHE A 285 -9.45 -52.10 -8.72
N VAL A 286 -10.52 -51.32 -8.65
CA VAL A 286 -11.90 -51.83 -8.71
C VAL A 286 -12.15 -52.54 -10.03
N ARG A 287 -11.69 -51.99 -11.16
CA ARG A 287 -11.85 -52.62 -12.49
C ARG A 287 -11.08 -53.94 -12.61
N PHE A 288 -9.89 -54.01 -11.99
CA PHE A 288 -9.08 -55.22 -11.95
C PHE A 288 -9.74 -56.28 -11.06
N TYR A 289 -10.22 -55.87 -9.88
CA TYR A 289 -10.91 -56.75 -8.94
C TYR A 289 -12.20 -57.36 -9.49
N LEU A 290 -13.01 -56.55 -10.20
CA LEU A 290 -14.24 -57.01 -10.85
C LEU A 290 -14.00 -57.85 -12.10
N LYS A 291 -12.78 -57.88 -12.67
CA LYS A 291 -12.41 -58.76 -13.78
C LYS A 291 -11.82 -60.10 -13.33
N SER A 292 -11.35 -60.18 -12.08
CA SER A 292 -10.71 -61.36 -11.51
C SER A 292 -11.67 -62.25 -10.70
N ASN A 293 -12.93 -61.80 -10.56
CA ASN A 293 -14.05 -62.57 -10.05
C ASN A 293 -15.15 -62.69 -11.17
#